data_3e5ec9bf7253e304fd5c24fe63c689ae
#
_entry.id   3e5ec9bf7253e304fd5c24fe63c689ae
#
_cell.length_a   1.000
_cell.length_b   1.000
_cell.length_c   1.000
_cell.angle_alpha   90.00
_cell.angle_beta   90.00
_cell.angle_gamma   90.00
#
_symmetry.space_group_name_H-M   'P 1'
#
loop_
_entity.id
_entity.type
_entity.pdbx_description
1 polymer ?
#
loop_
_entity_poly.entity_id
_entity_poly.type
_entity_poly.pdbx_seq_one_letter_code
_entity_poly.pdbx_strand_id
1 'polypeptide(L)'
;LILSGEMEKWQQVVDVGHLAAKISGVTKLVNHLTSKDMPQKEKKNISSFWEMKENDKADVVIIGAGITGCAIARQLSKYKLNVLVLEKEDDISCGTTKSNNGMIHSGYDSKHGSLKAEMNVKGNAMYTQWAQDLHFAFKRTGSFVLAFNEKEHEVLKYYLENGTKNGVPGIALITGDEARKIEPNINDDAQWALWTPSAGYVEPYEVALALMENAIDNGIRLRLGCEVYAIEQENKKASILVTNQGKI
;
A
#
# COMPACT_ATOMS: atom_id res chain seq x y z
N LEU A 1 11.40 17.68 14.10
CA LEU A 1 10.78 18.02 15.39
C LEU A 1 10.84 16.81 16.31
N ILE A 2 11.28 17.02 17.55
CA ILE A 2 11.27 16.00 18.61
C ILE A 2 10.33 16.48 19.69
N LEU A 3 9.38 15.63 20.09
CA LEU A 3 8.50 15.85 21.24
C LEU A 3 8.97 14.97 22.38
N SER A 4 9.09 15.51 23.59
CA SER A 4 9.46 14.75 24.79
C SER A 4 8.74 15.34 26.02
N GLY A 5 8.41 14.49 26.98
CA GLY A 5 7.73 14.85 28.20
C GLY A 5 6.72 13.82 28.63
N GLU A 6 5.95 14.12 29.69
CA GLU A 6 4.91 13.27 30.25
C GLU A 6 3.56 13.97 30.14
N MET A 7 2.53 13.24 29.72
CA MET A 7 1.15 13.68 29.60
C MET A 7 0.28 12.92 30.62
N GLU A 8 -0.88 13.45 30.94
CA GLU A 8 -1.78 12.79 31.88
C GLU A 8 -2.45 11.56 31.26
N LYS A 9 -2.80 11.64 29.96
CA LYS A 9 -3.50 10.58 29.23
C LYS A 9 -2.84 10.27 27.90
N TRP A 10 -2.88 8.99 27.51
CA TRP A 10 -2.39 8.52 26.22
C TRP A 10 -3.02 9.23 25.02
N GLN A 11 -4.32 9.53 25.09
CA GLN A 11 -4.98 10.27 24.01
C GLN A 11 -4.32 11.62 23.74
N GLN A 12 -3.88 12.34 24.78
CA GLN A 12 -3.16 13.61 24.63
C GLN A 12 -1.81 13.44 23.94
N VAL A 13 -1.09 12.34 24.19
CA VAL A 13 0.15 11.99 23.47
C VAL A 13 -0.10 11.83 21.97
N VAL A 14 -1.20 11.17 21.61
CA VAL A 14 -1.62 10.97 20.23
C VAL A 14 -2.00 12.30 19.57
N ASP A 15 -2.84 13.09 20.26
CA ASP A 15 -3.35 14.36 19.74
C ASP A 15 -2.22 15.39 19.52
N VAL A 16 -1.30 15.51 20.47
CA VAL A 16 -0.11 16.38 20.34
C VAL A 16 0.79 15.92 19.20
N GLY A 17 0.96 14.62 19.02
CA GLY A 17 1.70 14.07 17.87
C GLY A 17 1.06 14.46 16.54
N HIS A 18 -0.26 14.34 16.43
CA HIS A 18 -1.01 14.74 15.23
C HIS A 18 -0.97 16.24 14.96
N LEU A 19 -1.08 17.07 16.02
CA LEU A 19 -0.98 18.53 15.90
C LEU A 19 0.42 18.94 15.42
N ALA A 20 1.45 18.38 16.02
CA ALA A 20 2.84 18.68 15.68
C ALA A 20 3.19 18.26 14.23
N ALA A 21 2.63 17.16 13.75
CA ALA A 21 2.82 16.70 12.37
C ALA A 21 2.18 17.65 11.33
N LYS A 22 1.19 18.46 11.72
CA LYS A 22 0.51 19.44 10.84
C LYS A 22 1.23 20.80 10.76
N ILE A 23 2.27 21.02 11.57
CA ILE A 23 3.01 22.28 11.56
C ILE A 23 3.78 22.41 10.24
N SER A 24 3.59 23.53 9.55
CA SER A 24 4.29 23.82 8.29
C SER A 24 5.81 23.79 8.49
N GLY A 25 6.50 23.08 7.59
CA GLY A 25 7.96 22.90 7.65
C GLY A 25 8.45 21.70 8.47
N VAL A 26 7.57 20.96 9.13
CA VAL A 26 7.93 19.70 9.81
C VAL A 26 8.01 18.57 8.79
N THR A 27 9.23 18.14 8.46
CA THR A 27 9.50 17.04 7.52
C THR A 27 9.68 15.70 8.22
N LYS A 28 10.00 15.71 9.52
CA LYS A 28 10.17 14.52 10.36
C LYS A 28 9.74 14.84 11.80
N LEU A 29 8.89 13.98 12.34
CA LEU A 29 8.45 14.04 13.73
C LEU A 29 8.92 12.79 14.47
N VAL A 30 9.59 12.99 15.63
CA VAL A 30 9.91 11.92 16.57
C VAL A 30 9.16 12.21 17.86
N ASN A 31 8.25 11.32 18.27
CA ASN A 31 7.41 11.50 19.44
C ASN A 31 7.90 10.58 20.58
N HIS A 32 8.48 11.18 21.60
CA HIS A 32 8.93 10.54 22.85
C HIS A 32 8.03 10.91 24.05
N LEU A 33 6.84 11.45 23.79
CA LEU A 33 5.87 11.71 24.85
C LEU A 33 5.40 10.41 25.48
N THR A 34 5.21 10.42 26.80
CA THR A 34 4.72 9.28 27.59
C THR A 34 3.48 9.67 28.38
N SER A 35 2.73 8.69 28.86
CA SER A 35 1.63 8.88 29.83
C SER A 35 1.51 7.67 30.75
N LYS A 36 0.85 7.84 31.89
CA LYS A 36 0.67 6.74 32.88
C LYS A 36 -0.23 5.62 32.38
N ASP A 37 -1.18 5.97 31.50
CA ASP A 37 -2.12 5.06 30.85
C ASP A 37 -1.67 4.63 29.45
N MET A 38 -0.40 4.88 29.11
CA MET A 38 0.17 4.46 27.83
C MET A 38 0.00 2.96 27.65
N PRO A 39 -0.62 2.49 26.54
CA PRO A 39 -0.72 1.08 26.25
C PRO A 39 0.66 0.44 26.28
N GLN A 40 0.90 -0.42 27.25
CA GLN A 40 2.13 -1.18 27.26
C GLN A 40 2.08 -2.16 26.10
N LYS A 41 3.02 -2.04 25.17
CA LYS A 41 3.29 -3.15 24.26
C LYS A 41 3.67 -4.33 25.14
N GLU A 42 2.84 -5.36 25.18
CA GLU A 42 3.22 -6.62 25.79
C GLU A 42 4.59 -7.00 25.23
N LYS A 43 5.59 -7.03 26.10
CA LYS A 43 6.89 -7.60 25.73
C LYS A 43 6.62 -9.08 25.56
N LYS A 44 6.33 -9.51 24.33
CA LYS A 44 6.23 -10.93 23.99
C LYS A 44 7.52 -11.55 24.47
N ASN A 45 7.39 -12.50 25.39
CA ASN A 45 8.54 -13.14 26.03
C ASN A 45 9.19 -14.07 24.99
N ILE A 46 10.18 -13.56 24.27
CA ILE A 46 10.86 -14.26 23.18
C ILE A 46 11.58 -15.51 23.69
N SER A 47 11.92 -15.56 24.98
CA SER A 47 12.69 -16.66 25.57
C SER A 47 11.98 -18.00 25.59
N SER A 48 10.64 -18.08 25.53
CA SER A 48 9.87 -19.32 25.52
C SER A 48 9.68 -19.98 24.15
N PHE A 49 10.09 -19.28 23.06
CA PHE A 49 9.89 -19.74 21.69
C PHE A 49 11.11 -20.44 21.06
N TRP A 50 12.16 -20.71 21.84
CA TRP A 50 13.44 -21.21 21.33
C TRP A 50 13.51 -22.75 21.16
N GLU A 51 12.42 -23.48 21.32
CA GLU A 51 12.41 -24.87 20.88
C GLU A 51 12.41 -24.92 19.36
N MET A 52 13.59 -25.15 18.81
CA MET A 52 13.83 -25.29 17.37
C MET A 52 12.99 -26.46 16.84
N LYS A 53 11.89 -26.16 16.17
CA LYS A 53 11.41 -27.05 15.11
C LYS A 53 12.43 -27.00 13.97
N GLU A 54 12.70 -28.17 13.39
CA GLU A 54 13.71 -28.37 12.32
C GLU A 54 13.83 -27.16 11.36
N ASN A 55 15.08 -26.78 11.09
CA ASN A 55 15.48 -25.67 10.24
C ASN A 55 14.65 -25.60 8.95
N ASP A 56 13.62 -24.79 8.93
CA ASP A 56 12.96 -24.45 7.70
C ASP A 56 13.92 -23.55 6.90
N LYS A 57 14.09 -23.85 5.62
CA LYS A 57 15.01 -23.13 4.72
C LYS A 57 14.23 -22.55 3.56
N ALA A 58 14.63 -21.38 3.14
CA ALA A 58 14.13 -20.74 1.94
C ALA A 58 15.26 -20.00 1.22
N ASP A 59 15.18 -19.93 -0.11
CA ASP A 59 16.08 -19.08 -0.92
C ASP A 59 15.68 -17.61 -0.75
N VAL A 60 14.37 -17.35 -0.62
CA VAL A 60 13.78 -16.02 -0.41
C VAL A 60 12.68 -16.10 0.63
N VAL A 61 12.72 -15.19 1.61
CA VAL A 61 11.63 -14.98 2.55
C VAL A 61 10.99 -13.62 2.29
N ILE A 62 9.66 -13.61 2.14
CA ILE A 62 8.84 -12.40 2.05
C ILE A 62 8.18 -12.19 3.42
N ILE A 63 8.41 -11.04 4.04
CA ILE A 63 7.82 -10.68 5.33
C ILE A 63 6.60 -9.79 5.09
N GLY A 64 5.42 -10.32 5.40
CA GLY A 64 4.11 -9.70 5.22
C GLY A 64 3.38 -10.15 3.96
N ALA A 65 2.12 -10.55 4.15
CA ALA A 65 1.21 -10.98 3.08
C ALA A 65 0.15 -9.90 2.74
N GLY A 66 0.53 -8.62 2.76
CA GLY A 66 -0.25 -7.56 2.12
C GLY A 66 -0.10 -7.62 0.60
N ILE A 67 -0.79 -6.74 -0.14
CA ILE A 67 -0.80 -6.72 -1.62
C ILE A 67 0.62 -6.74 -2.23
N THR A 68 1.58 -6.06 -1.62
CA THR A 68 2.97 -6.02 -2.09
C THR A 68 3.63 -7.39 -1.95
N GLY A 69 3.50 -8.04 -0.78
CA GLY A 69 4.05 -9.38 -0.56
C GLY A 69 3.41 -10.42 -1.47
N CYS A 70 2.08 -10.37 -1.64
CA CYS A 70 1.35 -11.26 -2.54
C CYS A 70 1.79 -11.09 -4.02
N ALA A 71 1.96 -9.85 -4.47
CA ALA A 71 2.42 -9.58 -5.84
C ALA A 71 3.87 -10.05 -6.09
N ILE A 72 4.76 -9.86 -5.10
CA ILE A 72 6.14 -10.34 -5.17
C ILE A 72 6.14 -11.88 -5.16
N ALA A 73 5.36 -12.51 -4.29
CA ALA A 73 5.24 -13.97 -4.23
C ALA A 73 4.82 -14.56 -5.58
N ARG A 74 3.75 -14.01 -6.19
CA ARG A 74 3.31 -14.40 -7.54
C ARG A 74 4.40 -14.18 -8.58
N GLN A 75 5.14 -13.09 -8.53
CA GLN A 75 6.20 -12.85 -9.49
C GLN A 75 7.36 -13.83 -9.32
N LEU A 76 7.73 -14.16 -8.08
CA LEU A 76 8.80 -15.10 -7.77
C LEU A 76 8.43 -16.56 -8.06
N SER A 77 7.13 -16.90 -8.05
CA SER A 77 6.67 -18.26 -8.38
C SER A 77 7.00 -18.71 -9.81
N LYS A 78 7.38 -17.78 -10.69
CA LYS A 78 7.86 -18.07 -12.06
C LYS A 78 9.28 -18.62 -12.11
N TYR A 79 9.99 -18.63 -10.99
CA TYR A 79 11.39 -19.04 -10.91
C TYR A 79 11.54 -20.31 -10.06
N LYS A 80 12.57 -21.07 -10.29
CA LYS A 80 12.92 -22.26 -9.49
C LYS A 80 13.56 -21.82 -8.16
N LEU A 81 12.78 -21.22 -7.28
CA LEU A 81 13.18 -20.73 -5.97
C LEU A 81 12.28 -21.35 -4.90
N ASN A 82 12.88 -21.71 -3.76
CA ASN A 82 12.13 -22.05 -2.56
C ASN A 82 11.76 -20.73 -1.85
N VAL A 83 10.54 -20.26 -2.06
CA VAL A 83 10.06 -18.98 -1.51
C VAL A 83 9.08 -19.26 -0.37
N LEU A 84 9.25 -18.53 0.73
CA LEU A 84 8.38 -18.58 1.91
C LEU A 84 7.85 -17.19 2.22
N VAL A 85 6.53 -17.07 2.33
CA VAL A 85 5.85 -15.85 2.79
C VAL A 85 5.48 -16.04 4.26
N LEU A 86 5.84 -15.08 5.12
CA LEU A 86 5.52 -15.04 6.54
C LEU A 86 4.53 -13.90 6.81
N GLU A 87 3.40 -14.20 7.41
CA GLU A 87 2.41 -13.23 7.84
C GLU A 87 2.12 -13.41 9.34
N LYS A 88 2.13 -12.31 10.07
CA LYS A 88 1.92 -12.32 11.53
C LYS A 88 0.48 -12.56 11.95
N GLU A 89 -0.46 -12.16 11.11
CA GLU A 89 -1.89 -12.34 11.35
C GLU A 89 -2.35 -13.75 10.93
N ASP A 90 -3.58 -14.07 11.24
CA ASP A 90 -4.23 -15.36 10.91
C ASP A 90 -4.76 -15.42 9.48
N ASP A 91 -4.67 -14.29 8.74
CA ASP A 91 -5.04 -14.19 7.35
C ASP A 91 -4.13 -13.18 6.62
N ILE A 92 -4.16 -13.23 5.27
CA ILE A 92 -3.48 -12.24 4.43
C ILE A 92 -4.19 -10.88 4.48
N SER A 93 -3.48 -9.82 4.10
CA SER A 93 -4.07 -8.49 3.89
C SER A 93 -4.77 -7.87 5.11
N CYS A 94 -4.50 -8.34 6.32
CA CYS A 94 -5.13 -7.82 7.55
C CYS A 94 -4.77 -6.39 7.91
N GLY A 95 -3.81 -5.77 7.23
CA GLY A 95 -3.39 -4.38 7.41
C GLY A 95 -4.03 -3.40 6.42
N THR A 96 -3.19 -2.51 5.89
CA THR A 96 -3.59 -1.41 4.98
C THR A 96 -4.26 -1.89 3.70
N THR A 97 -3.93 -3.09 3.22
CA THR A 97 -4.46 -3.62 1.96
C THR A 97 -5.97 -3.73 1.95
N LYS A 98 -6.60 -4.26 3.01
CA LYS A 98 -8.06 -4.35 3.09
C LYS A 98 -8.74 -3.06 3.56
N SER A 99 -7.96 -2.09 4.03
CA SER A 99 -8.47 -0.88 4.69
C SER A 99 -8.33 0.36 3.80
N ASN A 100 -8.61 0.23 2.50
CA ASN A 100 -8.59 1.32 1.55
C ASN A 100 -9.79 1.22 0.59
N ASN A 101 -9.97 2.23 -0.27
CA ASN A 101 -11.12 2.34 -1.16
C ASN A 101 -10.99 1.57 -2.49
N GLY A 102 -9.93 0.81 -2.70
CA GLY A 102 -9.72 0.00 -3.91
C GLY A 102 -9.46 0.77 -5.19
N MET A 103 -9.20 2.08 -5.12
CA MET A 103 -8.95 2.88 -6.31
C MET A 103 -7.61 2.53 -6.95
N ILE A 104 -7.64 2.19 -8.22
CA ILE A 104 -6.46 2.03 -9.06
C ILE A 104 -6.16 3.38 -9.71
N HIS A 105 -5.23 4.11 -9.09
CA HIS A 105 -4.85 5.45 -9.51
C HIS A 105 -4.22 5.45 -10.90
N SER A 106 -4.48 6.50 -11.68
CA SER A 106 -3.91 6.66 -13.02
C SER A 106 -2.47 7.20 -13.01
N GLY A 107 -2.06 7.96 -11.96
CA GLY A 107 -0.69 8.46 -11.78
C GLY A 107 -0.48 9.92 -12.16
N TYR A 108 -1.54 10.71 -12.36
CA TYR A 108 -1.43 12.12 -12.73
C TYR A 108 -0.90 13.02 -11.61
N ASP A 109 -1.14 12.67 -10.35
CA ASP A 109 -0.82 13.45 -9.16
C ASP A 109 0.63 13.28 -8.67
N SER A 110 1.26 12.19 -9.05
CA SER A 110 2.62 11.88 -8.62
C SER A 110 3.64 12.70 -9.41
N LYS A 111 4.59 13.33 -8.70
CA LYS A 111 5.62 14.20 -9.31
C LYS A 111 6.36 13.47 -10.43
N HIS A 112 6.39 14.07 -11.61
CA HIS A 112 7.11 13.54 -12.77
C HIS A 112 8.58 13.25 -12.45
N GLY A 113 9.11 12.14 -12.99
CA GLY A 113 10.48 11.68 -12.76
C GLY A 113 10.70 10.99 -11.40
N SER A 114 9.67 10.86 -10.56
CA SER A 114 9.76 10.09 -9.32
C SER A 114 9.46 8.61 -9.57
N LEU A 115 10.08 7.73 -8.78
CA LEU A 115 9.77 6.29 -8.79
C LEU A 115 8.28 6.03 -8.53
N LYS A 116 7.64 6.86 -7.68
CA LYS A 116 6.20 6.77 -7.42
C LYS A 116 5.37 6.97 -8.69
N ALA A 117 5.70 7.98 -9.52
CA ALA A 117 5.00 8.23 -10.77
C ALA A 117 5.17 7.07 -11.76
N GLU A 118 6.39 6.60 -11.93
CA GLU A 118 6.72 5.47 -12.80
C GLU A 118 5.99 4.19 -12.39
N MET A 119 6.07 3.83 -11.11
CA MET A 119 5.44 2.60 -10.60
C MET A 119 3.93 2.69 -10.59
N ASN A 120 3.34 3.88 -10.39
CA ASN A 120 1.90 4.08 -10.44
C ASN A 120 1.34 3.76 -11.83
N VAL A 121 1.91 4.36 -12.89
CA VAL A 121 1.47 4.12 -14.27
C VAL A 121 1.69 2.67 -14.69
N LYS A 122 2.86 2.10 -14.38
CA LYS A 122 3.16 0.69 -14.69
C LYS A 122 2.22 -0.26 -13.94
N GLY A 123 2.00 -0.03 -12.64
CA GLY A 123 1.09 -0.83 -11.82
C GLY A 123 -0.34 -0.77 -12.32
N ASN A 124 -0.83 0.43 -12.66
CA ASN A 124 -2.16 0.61 -13.24
C ASN A 124 -2.34 -0.25 -14.51
N ALA A 125 -1.37 -0.25 -15.41
CA ALA A 125 -1.43 -1.02 -16.64
C ALA A 125 -1.52 -2.55 -16.41
N MET A 126 -0.94 -3.06 -15.32
CA MET A 126 -0.91 -4.49 -15.00
C MET A 126 -2.29 -5.05 -14.59
N TYR A 127 -3.15 -4.23 -14.01
CA TYR A 127 -4.43 -4.70 -13.45
C TYR A 127 -5.36 -5.34 -14.48
N THR A 128 -5.38 -4.86 -15.72
CA THR A 128 -6.23 -5.44 -16.76
C THR A 128 -5.86 -6.90 -17.04
N GLN A 129 -4.56 -7.17 -17.20
CA GLN A 129 -4.08 -8.53 -17.44
C GLN A 129 -4.24 -9.40 -16.19
N TRP A 130 -3.93 -8.87 -15.01
CA TRP A 130 -4.09 -9.61 -13.77
C TRP A 130 -5.54 -10.00 -13.50
N ALA A 131 -6.50 -9.12 -13.78
CA ALA A 131 -7.92 -9.44 -13.62
C ALA A 131 -8.38 -10.55 -14.55
N GLN A 132 -7.83 -10.60 -15.77
CA GLN A 132 -8.09 -11.70 -16.72
C GLN A 132 -7.45 -13.01 -16.28
N ASP A 133 -6.18 -12.96 -15.86
CA ASP A 133 -5.41 -14.14 -15.46
C ASP A 133 -5.96 -14.78 -14.16
N LEU A 134 -6.39 -13.94 -13.21
CA LEU A 134 -6.70 -14.34 -11.83
C LEU A 134 -8.19 -14.27 -11.51
N HIS A 135 -9.03 -13.78 -12.43
CA HIS A 135 -10.49 -13.76 -12.35
C HIS A 135 -11.09 -12.95 -11.19
N PHE A 136 -10.36 -11.95 -10.65
CA PHE A 136 -10.94 -11.00 -9.70
C PHE A 136 -11.70 -9.88 -10.41
N ALA A 137 -12.67 -9.26 -9.70
CA ALA A 137 -13.46 -8.17 -10.25
C ALA A 137 -12.60 -6.90 -10.41
N PHE A 138 -12.54 -6.37 -11.63
CA PHE A 138 -11.89 -5.12 -11.97
C PHE A 138 -12.73 -4.32 -12.95
N LYS A 139 -12.96 -3.04 -12.65
CA LYS A 139 -13.66 -2.11 -13.55
C LYS A 139 -12.80 -0.88 -13.79
N ARG A 140 -12.57 -0.55 -15.06
CA ARG A 140 -12.04 0.75 -15.47
C ARG A 140 -13.18 1.75 -15.53
N THR A 141 -13.45 2.38 -14.38
CA THR A 141 -14.52 3.38 -14.24
C THR A 141 -14.09 4.77 -14.66
N GLY A 142 -12.77 4.97 -14.76
CA GLY A 142 -12.20 6.30 -14.82
C GLY A 142 -12.28 7.02 -13.47
N SER A 143 -11.78 8.25 -13.44
CA SER A 143 -11.96 9.16 -12.32
C SER A 143 -11.97 10.61 -12.77
N PHE A 144 -12.63 11.46 -11.99
CA PHE A 144 -12.68 12.91 -12.21
C PHE A 144 -12.02 13.66 -11.06
N VAL A 145 -11.37 14.78 -11.39
CA VAL A 145 -11.10 15.86 -10.44
C VAL A 145 -11.87 17.07 -10.95
N LEU A 146 -12.81 17.56 -10.17
CA LEU A 146 -13.69 18.65 -10.56
C LEU A 146 -13.10 20.00 -10.19
N ALA A 147 -13.41 21.04 -10.98
CA ALA A 147 -13.10 22.43 -10.69
C ALA A 147 -14.33 23.31 -10.84
N PHE A 148 -14.54 24.20 -9.87
CA PHE A 148 -15.70 25.07 -9.74
C PHE A 148 -15.36 26.55 -9.98
N ASN A 149 -14.08 26.88 -10.10
CA ASN A 149 -13.58 28.23 -10.32
C ASN A 149 -12.22 28.21 -11.03
N GLU A 150 -11.80 29.38 -11.53
CA GLU A 150 -10.54 29.54 -12.28
C GLU A 150 -9.30 29.09 -11.50
N LYS A 151 -9.25 29.31 -10.17
CA LYS A 151 -8.10 28.90 -9.37
C LYS A 151 -7.94 27.35 -9.35
N GLU A 152 -9.04 26.66 -9.23
CA GLU A 152 -9.06 25.19 -9.30
C GLU A 152 -8.77 24.69 -10.72
N HIS A 153 -9.26 25.40 -11.73
CA HIS A 153 -8.96 25.09 -13.13
C HIS A 153 -7.45 25.14 -13.43
N GLU A 154 -6.71 26.11 -12.89
CA GLU A 154 -5.25 26.14 -13.02
C GLU A 154 -4.57 24.90 -12.38
N VAL A 155 -5.13 24.38 -11.27
CA VAL A 155 -4.65 23.13 -10.67
C VAL A 155 -4.89 21.94 -11.60
N LEU A 156 -6.04 21.90 -12.29
CA LEU A 156 -6.31 20.83 -13.26
C LEU A 156 -5.34 20.88 -14.45
N LYS A 157 -4.98 22.07 -14.93
CA LYS A 157 -3.97 22.24 -15.99
C LYS A 157 -2.61 21.69 -15.57
N TYR A 158 -2.20 21.99 -14.34
CA TYR A 158 -0.98 21.40 -13.76
C TYR A 158 -1.03 19.88 -13.74
N TYR A 159 -2.15 19.29 -13.29
CA TYR A 159 -2.31 17.83 -13.25
C TYR A 159 -2.36 17.22 -14.66
N LEU A 160 -2.98 17.89 -15.64
CA LEU A 160 -2.98 17.45 -17.03
C LEU A 160 -1.54 17.38 -17.57
N GLU A 161 -0.76 18.45 -17.39
CA GLU A 161 0.62 18.49 -17.83
C GLU A 161 1.48 17.42 -17.17
N ASN A 162 1.37 17.29 -15.83
CA ASN A 162 2.11 16.30 -15.06
C ASN A 162 1.72 14.86 -15.43
N GLY A 163 0.42 14.58 -15.57
CA GLY A 163 -0.08 13.27 -15.97
C GLY A 163 0.31 12.90 -17.41
N THR A 164 0.32 13.85 -18.32
CA THR A 164 0.80 13.67 -19.70
C THR A 164 2.28 13.30 -19.69
N LYS A 165 3.11 14.02 -18.92
CA LYS A 165 4.54 13.70 -18.75
C LYS A 165 4.77 12.34 -18.12
N ASN A 166 3.90 11.92 -17.21
CA ASN A 166 3.95 10.59 -16.57
C ASN A 166 3.48 9.46 -17.50
N GLY A 167 2.89 9.79 -18.65
CA GLY A 167 2.38 8.81 -19.61
C GLY A 167 1.01 8.23 -19.22
N VAL A 168 0.17 8.98 -18.50
CA VAL A 168 -1.20 8.58 -18.14
C VAL A 168 -2.07 8.47 -19.39
N PRO A 169 -2.58 7.28 -19.74
CA PRO A 169 -3.34 7.10 -20.98
C PRO A 169 -4.68 7.84 -20.95
N GLY A 170 -4.97 8.60 -22.01
CA GLY A 170 -6.27 9.23 -22.22
C GLY A 170 -6.64 10.34 -21.24
N ILE A 171 -5.69 10.85 -20.45
CA ILE A 171 -5.93 12.00 -19.57
C ILE A 171 -6.34 13.22 -20.37
N ALA A 172 -7.41 13.90 -19.96
CA ALA A 172 -7.94 15.07 -20.66
C ALA A 172 -8.56 16.07 -19.69
N LEU A 173 -8.48 17.35 -20.04
CA LEU A 173 -9.27 18.40 -19.42
C LEU A 173 -10.54 18.57 -20.25
N ILE A 174 -11.69 18.43 -19.62
CA ILE A 174 -13.01 18.53 -20.24
C ILE A 174 -13.90 19.53 -19.51
N THR A 175 -14.96 19.97 -20.14
CA THR A 175 -15.97 20.84 -19.50
C THR A 175 -16.83 20.06 -18.50
N GLY A 176 -17.48 20.77 -17.55
CA GLY A 176 -18.44 20.16 -16.63
C GLY A 176 -19.60 19.46 -17.37
N ASP A 177 -20.06 20.04 -18.50
CA ASP A 177 -21.12 19.42 -19.33
C ASP A 177 -20.68 18.12 -19.99
N GLU A 178 -19.44 18.04 -20.44
CA GLU A 178 -18.87 16.79 -20.98
C GLU A 178 -18.70 15.74 -19.88
N ALA A 179 -18.27 16.17 -18.68
CA ALA A 179 -18.15 15.27 -17.54
C ALA A 179 -19.52 14.70 -17.13
N ARG A 180 -20.59 15.51 -17.11
CA ARG A 180 -21.97 15.08 -16.81
C ARG A 180 -22.55 14.10 -17.84
N LYS A 181 -22.07 14.12 -19.08
CA LYS A 181 -22.45 13.07 -20.06
C LYS A 181 -21.88 11.69 -19.70
N ILE A 182 -20.76 11.64 -18.98
CA ILE A 182 -20.12 10.41 -18.53
C ILE A 182 -20.69 9.98 -17.15
N GLU A 183 -20.82 10.93 -16.22
CA GLU A 183 -21.36 10.72 -14.88
C GLU A 183 -22.42 11.78 -14.57
N PRO A 184 -23.73 11.45 -14.76
CA PRO A 184 -24.83 12.41 -14.62
C PRO A 184 -25.01 13.00 -13.21
N ASN A 185 -24.44 12.36 -12.17
CA ASN A 185 -24.56 12.84 -10.79
C ASN A 185 -23.47 13.89 -10.42
N ILE A 186 -22.64 14.31 -11.36
CA ILE A 186 -21.68 15.40 -11.11
C ILE A 186 -22.45 16.69 -10.83
N ASN A 187 -22.04 17.40 -9.77
CA ASN A 187 -22.61 18.69 -9.37
C ASN A 187 -22.69 19.66 -10.55
N ASP A 188 -23.85 20.31 -10.70
CA ASP A 188 -24.13 21.25 -11.79
C ASP A 188 -23.20 22.47 -11.81
N ASP A 189 -22.67 22.89 -10.65
CA ASP A 189 -21.73 24.02 -10.54
C ASP A 189 -20.32 23.68 -11.05
N ALA A 190 -19.99 22.41 -11.31
CA ALA A 190 -18.70 22.02 -11.84
C ALA A 190 -18.53 22.57 -13.27
N GLN A 191 -17.51 23.43 -13.47
CA GLN A 191 -17.23 24.07 -14.75
C GLN A 191 -16.24 23.27 -15.61
N TRP A 192 -15.28 22.62 -14.97
CA TRP A 192 -14.25 21.79 -15.63
C TRP A 192 -14.00 20.50 -14.85
N ALA A 193 -13.47 19.53 -15.55
CA ALA A 193 -13.03 18.27 -14.95
C ALA A 193 -11.74 17.77 -15.62
N LEU A 194 -10.81 17.27 -14.82
CA LEU A 194 -9.75 16.41 -15.31
C LEU A 194 -10.28 14.99 -15.37
N TRP A 195 -10.37 14.43 -16.55
CA TRP A 195 -10.80 13.07 -16.82
C TRP A 195 -9.62 12.12 -16.98
N THR A 196 -9.63 11.01 -16.26
CA THR A 196 -8.59 9.97 -16.36
C THR A 196 -9.24 8.59 -16.56
N PRO A 197 -9.47 8.17 -17.82
CA PRO A 197 -10.17 6.92 -18.14
C PRO A 197 -9.41 5.67 -17.68
N SER A 198 -8.11 5.77 -17.49
CA SER A 198 -7.27 4.66 -17.03
C SER A 198 -7.40 4.34 -15.54
N ALA A 199 -8.04 5.20 -14.74
CA ALA A 199 -8.38 4.87 -13.36
C ALA A 199 -9.41 3.74 -13.29
N GLY A 200 -9.44 3.03 -12.18
CA GLY A 200 -10.37 1.92 -12.00
C GLY A 200 -10.59 1.60 -10.54
N TYR A 201 -11.35 0.52 -10.32
CA TYR A 201 -11.72 0.05 -8.99
C TYR A 201 -11.59 -1.47 -8.89
N VAL A 202 -11.10 -1.93 -7.73
CA VAL A 202 -11.03 -3.35 -7.34
C VAL A 202 -11.48 -3.52 -5.89
N GLU A 203 -11.79 -4.76 -5.51
CA GLU A 203 -11.82 -5.14 -4.11
C GLU A 203 -10.39 -5.54 -3.67
N PRO A 204 -9.73 -4.75 -2.81
CA PRO A 204 -8.30 -4.95 -2.52
C PRO A 204 -7.96 -6.30 -1.89
N TYR A 205 -8.85 -6.83 -1.06
CA TYR A 205 -8.65 -8.14 -0.45
C TYR A 205 -8.71 -9.25 -1.49
N GLU A 206 -9.70 -9.22 -2.39
CA GLU A 206 -9.83 -10.20 -3.47
C GLU A 206 -8.60 -10.23 -4.38
N VAL A 207 -8.04 -9.05 -4.71
CA VAL A 207 -6.81 -8.97 -5.51
C VAL A 207 -5.65 -9.64 -4.79
N ALA A 208 -5.46 -9.35 -3.51
CA ALA A 208 -4.36 -9.94 -2.75
C ALA A 208 -4.54 -11.46 -2.59
N LEU A 209 -5.79 -11.91 -2.37
CA LEU A 209 -6.14 -13.34 -2.28
C LEU A 209 -5.81 -14.05 -3.59
N ALA A 210 -6.31 -13.55 -4.71
CA ALA A 210 -6.07 -14.15 -6.04
C ALA A 210 -4.56 -14.22 -6.40
N LEU A 211 -3.79 -13.18 -6.03
CA LEU A 211 -2.33 -13.18 -6.20
C LEU A 211 -1.66 -14.25 -5.34
N MET A 212 -2.07 -14.39 -4.09
CA MET A 212 -1.48 -15.35 -3.16
C MET A 212 -1.86 -16.78 -3.49
N GLU A 213 -3.13 -17.06 -3.80
CA GLU A 213 -3.58 -18.39 -4.24
C GLU A 213 -2.84 -18.85 -5.48
N ASN A 214 -2.73 -17.99 -6.49
CA ASN A 214 -1.94 -18.29 -7.67
C ASN A 214 -0.46 -18.55 -7.35
N ALA A 215 0.12 -17.81 -6.40
CA ALA A 215 1.49 -18.04 -5.96
C ALA A 215 1.63 -19.42 -5.29
N ILE A 216 0.69 -19.79 -4.41
CA ILE A 216 0.67 -21.09 -3.71
C ILE A 216 0.53 -22.24 -4.71
N ASP A 217 -0.37 -22.14 -5.67
CA ASP A 217 -0.57 -23.13 -6.73
C ASP A 217 0.70 -23.35 -7.55
N ASN A 218 1.57 -22.34 -7.62
CA ASN A 218 2.88 -22.40 -8.27
C ASN A 218 4.06 -22.66 -7.31
N GLY A 219 3.78 -23.20 -6.12
CA GLY A 219 4.80 -23.72 -5.21
C GLY A 219 5.34 -22.74 -4.17
N ILE A 220 4.78 -21.55 -4.04
CA ILE A 220 5.11 -20.64 -2.94
C ILE A 220 4.50 -21.15 -1.63
N ARG A 221 5.28 -21.12 -0.57
CA ARG A 221 4.81 -21.49 0.77
C ARG A 221 4.34 -20.26 1.53
N LEU A 222 3.18 -20.35 2.18
CA LEU A 222 2.63 -19.32 3.06
C LEU A 222 2.56 -19.86 4.49
N ARG A 223 2.99 -19.05 5.46
CA ARG A 223 2.85 -19.33 6.88
C ARG A 223 2.19 -18.16 7.57
N LEU A 224 0.97 -18.38 8.03
CA LEU A 224 0.17 -17.44 8.81
C LEU A 224 0.49 -17.56 10.31
N GLY A 225 0.13 -16.55 11.11
CA GLY A 225 0.42 -16.48 12.53
C GLY A 225 1.92 -16.46 12.85
N CYS A 226 2.76 -16.15 11.87
CA CYS A 226 4.22 -16.18 11.97
C CYS A 226 4.80 -14.75 11.98
N GLU A 227 5.07 -14.24 13.17
CA GLU A 227 5.61 -12.90 13.36
C GLU A 227 7.14 -12.93 13.38
N VAL A 228 7.77 -12.14 12.52
CA VAL A 228 9.23 -11.96 12.48
C VAL A 228 9.65 -10.88 13.46
N TYR A 229 10.54 -11.25 14.40
CA TYR A 229 11.06 -10.33 15.42
C TYR A 229 12.43 -9.75 15.07
N ALA A 230 13.28 -10.55 14.41
CA ALA A 230 14.63 -10.15 14.08
C ALA A 230 15.14 -10.86 12.82
N ILE A 231 16.10 -10.22 12.17
CA ILE A 231 16.87 -10.78 11.06
C ILE A 231 18.34 -10.77 11.51
N GLU A 232 18.90 -11.97 11.70
CA GLU A 232 20.30 -12.13 11.96
C GLU A 232 21.06 -12.11 10.64
N GLN A 233 22.15 -11.38 10.57
CA GLN A 233 22.97 -11.23 9.37
C GLN A 233 24.37 -11.79 9.59
N GLU A 234 24.83 -12.54 8.63
CA GLU A 234 26.22 -12.98 8.54
C GLU A 234 26.79 -12.53 7.20
N ASN A 235 27.97 -11.86 7.23
CA ASN A 235 28.63 -11.35 6.04
C ASN A 235 27.72 -10.47 5.15
N LYS A 236 26.88 -9.62 5.76
CA LYS A 236 25.88 -8.75 5.09
C LYS A 236 24.78 -9.51 4.35
N LYS A 237 24.60 -10.78 4.59
CA LYS A 237 23.46 -11.57 4.10
C LYS A 237 22.54 -11.94 5.23
N ALA A 238 21.23 -11.92 5.01
CA ALA A 238 20.29 -12.49 5.96
C ALA A 238 20.58 -14.00 6.05
N SER A 239 20.80 -14.48 7.26
CA SER A 239 21.14 -15.87 7.51
C SER A 239 20.06 -16.59 8.32
N ILE A 240 19.45 -15.89 9.25
CA ILE A 240 18.41 -16.47 10.14
C ILE A 240 17.34 -15.41 10.40
N LEU A 241 16.07 -15.82 10.26
CA LEU A 241 14.94 -15.05 10.76
C LEU A 241 14.46 -15.64 12.09
N VAL A 242 14.30 -14.78 13.08
CA VAL A 242 13.77 -15.13 14.39
C VAL A 242 12.28 -14.83 14.42
N THR A 243 11.47 -15.84 14.63
CA THR A 243 10.00 -15.72 14.63
C THR A 243 9.38 -16.26 15.92
N ASN A 244 8.08 -16.00 16.12
CA ASN A 244 7.31 -16.64 17.21
C ASN A 244 7.14 -18.15 17.04
N GLN A 245 7.45 -18.70 15.87
CA GLN A 245 7.33 -20.14 15.55
C GLN A 245 8.69 -20.83 15.40
N GLY A 246 9.79 -20.15 15.76
CA GLY A 246 11.14 -20.67 15.67
C GLY A 246 12.03 -19.88 14.70
N LYS A 247 13.19 -20.46 14.38
CA LYS A 247 14.16 -19.88 13.42
C LYS A 247 13.96 -20.45 12.01
N ILE A 248 14.14 -19.60 11.03
CA ILE A 248 14.07 -19.92 9.59
C ILE A 248 15.37 -19.51 8.94
#